data_9a23675128b1a7fde8c034b27f0483a0
#
_entry.id   9a23675128b1a7fde8c034b27f0483a0
#
_cell.length_a   1.000
_cell.length_b   1.000
_cell.length_c   1.000
_cell.angle_alpha   90.00
_cell.angle_beta   90.00
_cell.angle_gamma   90.00
#
_symmetry.space_group_name_H-M   'P 1'
#
loop_
_entity.id
_entity.type
_entity.pdbx_description
1 polymer ?
#
loop_
_entity_poly.entity_id
_entity_poly.type
_entity_poly.pdbx_seq_one_letter_code
_entity_poly.pdbx_strand_id
1 'polypeptide(L)'
;MATRNLRLTAIRSFFRFAAFEEPELSAHIQRVLAIPSKLHDKRQVHFLTRPEIDALLAAPDRTTWIGCRDHALLLLGVQCGLRVSELTGLDRDAIILGRGAHVRCYGKGRKERCTPLTALSVATLEAWLNEPSRRGARALFPNMHGGRLSADGVQYLMDKHLKAACQQCPSLVRKRVSPHVLRHSAAMELLQAGVDCSVIALWLGHESVETTQTYLHAHLALKEAALAKLKPYDGESRGRFQPDDKLLAFLNAL
;
A
#
# COMPACT_ATOMS: atom_id res chain seq x y z
N MET A 1 22.11 -0.22 4.77
CA MET A 1 22.10 -1.55 4.12
C MET A 1 21.33 -1.56 2.80
N ALA A 2 20.17 -0.92 2.69
CA ALA A 2 19.42 -0.79 1.44
C ALA A 2 20.27 -0.22 0.28
N THR A 3 21.08 0.81 0.56
CA THR A 3 21.98 1.44 -0.43
C THR A 3 23.01 0.47 -1.01
N ARG A 4 23.56 -0.46 -0.20
CA ARG A 4 24.51 -1.48 -0.71
C ARG A 4 23.82 -2.41 -1.70
N ASN A 5 22.64 -2.92 -1.36
CA ASN A 5 21.91 -3.82 -2.26
C ASN A 5 21.45 -3.12 -3.53
N LEU A 6 21.07 -1.84 -3.44
CA LEU A 6 20.74 -1.02 -4.62
C LEU A 6 21.95 -0.87 -5.54
N ARG A 7 23.13 -0.56 -5.00
CA ARG A 7 24.39 -0.52 -5.78
C ARG A 7 24.73 -1.88 -6.39
N LEU A 8 24.55 -2.96 -5.63
CA LEU A 8 24.77 -4.31 -6.14
C LEU A 8 23.80 -4.65 -7.28
N THR A 9 22.55 -4.19 -7.23
CA THR A 9 21.58 -4.36 -8.31
C THR A 9 22.05 -3.64 -9.58
N ALA A 10 22.55 -2.42 -9.48
CA ALA A 10 23.10 -1.68 -10.61
C ALA A 10 24.33 -2.39 -11.21
N ILE A 11 25.26 -2.85 -10.36
CA ILE A 11 26.44 -3.62 -10.79
C ILE A 11 26.00 -4.90 -11.50
N ARG A 12 25.07 -5.67 -10.94
CA ARG A 12 24.57 -6.89 -11.57
C ARG A 12 23.89 -6.62 -12.92
N SER A 13 23.15 -5.51 -13.03
CA SER A 13 22.51 -5.13 -14.30
C SER A 13 23.55 -4.86 -15.38
N PHE A 14 24.63 -4.14 -15.04
CA PHE A 14 25.75 -3.90 -15.93
C PHE A 14 26.44 -5.20 -16.34
N PHE A 15 26.79 -6.07 -15.38
CA PHE A 15 27.47 -7.31 -15.68
C PHE A 15 26.62 -8.32 -16.46
N ARG A 16 25.30 -8.29 -16.31
CA ARG A 16 24.37 -9.06 -17.17
C ARG A 16 24.45 -8.59 -18.63
N PHE A 17 24.51 -7.28 -18.85
CA PHE A 17 24.70 -6.72 -20.18
C PHE A 17 26.09 -7.09 -20.73
N ALA A 18 27.15 -6.87 -19.95
CA ALA A 18 28.51 -7.20 -20.34
C ALA A 18 28.73 -8.70 -20.71
N ALA A 19 27.93 -9.60 -20.12
CA ALA A 19 28.00 -11.02 -20.46
C ALA A 19 27.62 -11.34 -21.91
N PHE A 20 26.85 -10.48 -22.57
CA PHE A 20 26.51 -10.63 -24.00
C PHE A 20 27.58 -10.02 -24.90
N GLU A 21 28.26 -8.97 -24.45
CA GLU A 21 29.27 -8.26 -25.23
C GLU A 21 30.65 -8.95 -25.15
N GLU A 22 30.97 -9.53 -23.99
CA GLU A 22 32.30 -10.11 -23.68
C GLU A 22 32.18 -11.56 -23.16
N PRO A 23 31.87 -12.55 -24.03
CA PRO A 23 31.68 -13.94 -23.62
C PRO A 23 32.94 -14.57 -23.01
N GLU A 24 34.12 -14.12 -23.40
CA GLU A 24 35.42 -14.62 -22.89
C GLU A 24 35.59 -14.34 -21.38
N LEU A 25 34.95 -13.29 -20.87
CA LEU A 25 34.98 -12.91 -19.47
C LEU A 25 33.87 -13.57 -18.62
N SER A 26 33.11 -14.50 -19.19
CA SER A 26 31.92 -15.11 -18.55
C SER A 26 32.20 -15.67 -17.15
N ALA A 27 33.33 -16.30 -16.91
CA ALA A 27 33.71 -16.85 -15.62
C ALA A 27 33.87 -15.73 -14.53
N HIS A 28 34.45 -14.59 -14.89
CA HIS A 28 34.59 -13.44 -14.00
C HIS A 28 33.24 -12.76 -13.75
N ILE A 29 32.44 -12.62 -14.80
CA ILE A 29 31.10 -12.05 -14.73
C ILE A 29 30.22 -12.89 -13.80
N GLN A 30 30.24 -14.20 -13.92
CA GLN A 30 29.46 -15.09 -13.02
C GLN A 30 29.86 -14.94 -11.54
N ARG A 31 31.17 -14.76 -11.25
CA ARG A 31 31.63 -14.49 -9.88
C ARG A 31 31.01 -13.20 -9.31
N VAL A 32 30.94 -12.13 -10.12
CA VAL A 32 30.31 -10.87 -9.70
C VAL A 32 28.80 -11.04 -9.51
N LEU A 33 28.13 -11.74 -10.42
CA LEU A 33 26.69 -12.01 -10.33
C LEU A 33 26.34 -12.89 -9.13
N ALA A 34 27.26 -13.77 -8.70
CA ALA A 34 27.10 -14.63 -7.53
C ALA A 34 27.24 -13.91 -6.18
N ILE A 35 27.73 -12.65 -6.13
CA ILE A 35 27.84 -11.90 -4.88
C ILE A 35 26.47 -11.81 -4.20
N PRO A 36 26.26 -12.34 -2.98
CA PRO A 36 24.94 -12.37 -2.37
C PRO A 36 24.46 -10.97 -1.93
N SER A 37 23.17 -10.74 -2.04
CA SER A 37 22.53 -9.58 -1.41
C SER A 37 22.62 -9.72 0.10
N LYS A 38 22.91 -8.60 0.80
CA LYS A 38 22.94 -8.61 2.26
C LYS A 38 21.52 -8.69 2.81
N LEU A 39 21.27 -9.64 3.69
CA LEU A 39 20.01 -9.71 4.44
C LEU A 39 19.87 -8.45 5.30
N HIS A 40 18.67 -7.94 5.37
CA HIS A 40 18.31 -6.82 6.24
C HIS A 40 16.89 -7.03 6.76
N ASP A 41 16.65 -6.54 7.95
CA ASP A 41 15.33 -6.59 8.54
C ASP A 41 14.34 -5.84 7.65
N LYS A 42 13.25 -6.49 7.30
CA LYS A 42 12.13 -5.83 6.60
C LYS A 42 11.48 -4.90 7.61
N ARG A 43 11.53 -3.59 7.35
CA ARG A 43 10.81 -2.62 8.18
C ARG A 43 9.33 -2.94 8.14
N GLN A 44 8.68 -2.86 9.30
CA GLN A 44 7.23 -2.94 9.35
C GLN A 44 6.62 -1.85 8.46
N VAL A 45 5.59 -2.24 7.73
CA VAL A 45 4.86 -1.31 6.87
C VAL A 45 4.04 -0.40 7.78
N HIS A 46 4.34 0.90 7.75
CA HIS A 46 3.54 1.90 8.45
C HIS A 46 2.28 2.18 7.65
N PHE A 47 1.14 2.15 8.31
CA PHE A 47 -0.16 2.49 7.74
C PHE A 47 -0.98 3.31 8.74
N LEU A 48 -2.00 3.99 8.26
CA LEU A 48 -2.95 4.73 9.06
C LEU A 48 -4.14 3.85 9.43
N THR A 49 -4.57 3.97 10.67
CA THR A 49 -5.83 3.37 11.14
C THR A 49 -7.02 4.18 10.64
N ARG A 50 -8.22 3.62 10.69
CA ARG A 50 -9.43 4.31 10.24
C ARG A 50 -9.63 5.66 10.92
N PRO A 51 -9.52 5.82 12.25
CA PRO A 51 -9.62 7.14 12.90
C PRO A 51 -8.58 8.15 12.43
N GLU A 52 -7.36 7.70 12.12
CA GLU A 52 -6.28 8.54 11.60
C GLU A 52 -6.56 9.01 10.17
N ILE A 53 -7.13 8.13 9.34
CA ILE A 53 -7.59 8.47 7.99
C ILE A 53 -8.72 9.50 8.07
N ASP A 54 -9.72 9.26 8.91
CA ASP A 54 -10.87 10.15 9.07
C ASP A 54 -10.43 11.54 9.54
N ALA A 55 -9.49 11.63 10.50
CA ALA A 55 -8.93 12.90 10.95
C ALA A 55 -8.16 13.62 9.83
N LEU A 56 -7.39 12.88 9.01
CA LEU A 56 -6.66 13.46 7.88
C LEU A 56 -7.60 13.98 6.79
N LEU A 57 -8.70 13.27 6.51
CA LEU A 57 -9.71 13.67 5.53
C LEU A 57 -10.57 14.84 6.01
N ALA A 58 -10.74 15.00 7.32
CA ALA A 58 -11.47 16.13 7.91
C ALA A 58 -10.64 17.42 7.96
N ALA A 59 -9.32 17.35 7.85
CA ALA A 59 -8.42 18.49 8.02
C ALA A 59 -8.50 19.59 6.93
N PRO A 60 -8.78 19.28 5.63
CA PRO A 60 -8.93 20.31 4.60
C PRO A 60 -10.20 21.14 4.80
N ASP A 61 -10.07 22.46 4.75
CA ASP A 61 -11.21 23.40 4.79
C ASP A 61 -11.96 23.39 3.44
N ARG A 62 -13.04 22.61 3.37
CA ARG A 62 -13.87 22.42 2.18
C ARG A 62 -14.72 23.63 1.78
N THR A 63 -14.63 24.74 2.51
CA THR A 63 -15.23 26.03 2.07
C THR A 63 -14.33 26.74 1.06
N THR A 64 -13.08 26.31 0.93
CA THR A 64 -12.11 26.86 0.00
C THR A 64 -11.86 25.93 -1.18
N TRP A 65 -11.61 26.50 -2.35
CA TRP A 65 -11.25 25.74 -3.56
C TRP A 65 -10.03 24.82 -3.33
N ILE A 66 -9.01 25.31 -2.61
CA ILE A 66 -7.82 24.49 -2.26
C ILE A 66 -8.22 23.33 -1.37
N GLY A 67 -9.06 23.57 -0.37
CA GLY A 67 -9.47 22.53 0.55
C GLY A 67 -10.37 21.49 -0.10
N CYS A 68 -11.27 21.88 -1.03
CA CYS A 68 -12.04 20.93 -1.84
C CYS A 68 -11.11 20.04 -2.67
N ARG A 69 -10.11 20.63 -3.35
CA ARG A 69 -9.10 19.89 -4.11
C ARG A 69 -8.32 18.92 -3.23
N ASP A 70 -7.81 19.40 -2.11
CA ASP A 70 -6.95 18.62 -1.22
C ASP A 70 -7.74 17.47 -0.58
N HIS A 71 -8.99 17.72 -0.18
CA HIS A 71 -9.88 16.68 0.34
C HIS A 71 -10.15 15.58 -0.70
N ALA A 72 -10.52 15.95 -1.93
CA ALA A 72 -10.76 15.00 -3.01
C ALA A 72 -9.49 14.20 -3.37
N LEU A 73 -8.32 14.85 -3.39
CA LEU A 73 -7.02 14.20 -3.63
C LEU A 73 -6.70 13.18 -2.53
N LEU A 74 -6.83 13.55 -1.25
CA LEU A 74 -6.56 12.68 -0.13
C LEU A 74 -7.52 11.48 -0.11
N LEU A 75 -8.82 11.72 -0.32
CA LEU A 75 -9.83 10.66 -0.37
C LEU A 75 -9.54 9.65 -1.48
N LEU A 76 -9.22 10.13 -2.69
CA LEU A 76 -8.88 9.26 -3.81
C LEU A 76 -7.59 8.49 -3.54
N GLY A 77 -6.58 9.15 -2.93
CA GLY A 77 -5.33 8.52 -2.53
C GLY A 77 -5.50 7.38 -1.54
N VAL A 78 -6.34 7.57 -0.53
CA VAL A 78 -6.64 6.54 0.49
C VAL A 78 -7.49 5.42 -0.09
N GLN A 79 -8.56 5.74 -0.84
CA GLN A 79 -9.48 4.73 -1.33
C GLN A 79 -8.87 3.87 -2.45
N CYS A 80 -8.24 4.50 -3.43
CA CYS A 80 -7.73 3.80 -4.61
C CYS A 80 -6.28 3.32 -4.45
N GLY A 81 -5.56 3.83 -3.46
CA GLY A 81 -4.16 3.48 -3.23
C GLY A 81 -3.25 3.83 -4.41
N LEU A 82 -3.51 4.93 -5.11
CA LEU A 82 -2.75 5.37 -6.27
C LEU A 82 -1.31 5.73 -5.89
N ARG A 83 -0.35 5.46 -6.78
CA ARG A 83 1.01 6.02 -6.63
C ARG A 83 0.96 7.53 -6.79
N VAL A 84 1.89 8.25 -6.16
CA VAL A 84 1.92 9.72 -6.27
C VAL A 84 1.99 10.17 -7.72
N SER A 85 2.76 9.51 -8.57
CA SER A 85 2.87 9.81 -10.00
C SER A 85 1.57 9.54 -10.76
N GLU A 86 0.82 8.52 -10.37
CA GLU A 86 -0.50 8.23 -10.93
C GLU A 86 -1.49 9.33 -10.51
N LEU A 87 -1.52 9.65 -9.20
CA LEU A 87 -2.42 10.65 -8.62
C LEU A 87 -2.21 12.04 -9.22
N THR A 88 -0.95 12.50 -9.35
CA THR A 88 -0.61 13.78 -9.96
C THR A 88 -0.77 13.77 -11.48
N GLY A 89 -0.73 12.59 -12.09
CA GLY A 89 -0.90 12.37 -13.52
C GLY A 89 -2.34 12.34 -14.01
N LEU A 90 -3.33 12.23 -13.11
CA LEU A 90 -4.74 12.14 -13.49
C LEU A 90 -5.22 13.42 -14.21
N ASP A 91 -5.98 13.20 -15.27
CA ASP A 91 -6.80 14.23 -15.93
C ASP A 91 -8.25 14.12 -15.45
N ARG A 92 -9.04 15.16 -15.68
CA ARG A 92 -10.46 15.18 -15.28
C ARG A 92 -11.28 14.09 -15.95
N ASP A 93 -10.94 13.74 -17.19
CA ASP A 93 -11.57 12.67 -17.99
C ASP A 93 -11.18 11.23 -17.54
N ALA A 94 -10.22 11.12 -16.62
CA ALA A 94 -9.88 9.85 -15.99
C ALA A 94 -10.92 9.38 -14.96
N ILE A 95 -11.80 10.28 -14.52
CA ILE A 95 -12.89 9.97 -13.59
C ILE A 95 -14.16 9.67 -14.39
N ILE A 96 -14.59 8.43 -14.34
CA ILE A 96 -15.84 7.99 -14.94
C ILE A 96 -16.89 7.92 -13.85
N LEU A 97 -17.91 8.75 -13.97
CA LEU A 97 -19.03 8.84 -13.03
C LEU A 97 -20.25 8.06 -13.56
N GLY A 98 -21.26 7.90 -12.72
CA GLY A 98 -22.49 7.19 -13.08
C GLY A 98 -22.40 5.69 -12.81
N ARG A 99 -23.06 4.88 -13.65
CA ARG A 99 -23.11 3.42 -13.46
C ARG A 99 -21.73 2.81 -13.69
N GLY A 100 -21.21 2.12 -12.68
CA GLY A 100 -19.86 1.54 -12.72
C GLY A 100 -18.75 2.59 -12.52
N ALA A 101 -18.99 3.62 -11.69
CA ALA A 101 -18.06 4.69 -11.41
C ALA A 101 -16.66 4.16 -11.02
N HIS A 102 -15.64 4.67 -11.70
CA HIS A 102 -14.25 4.24 -11.48
C HIS A 102 -13.26 5.34 -11.89
N VAL A 103 -12.05 5.24 -11.36
CA VAL A 103 -10.89 6.00 -11.84
C VAL A 103 -10.06 5.14 -12.77
N ARG A 104 -9.71 5.71 -13.92
CA ARG A 104 -8.81 5.12 -14.90
C ARG A 104 -7.42 5.71 -14.74
N CYS A 105 -6.41 4.89 -14.51
CA CYS A 105 -5.05 5.36 -14.36
C CYS A 105 -4.04 4.48 -15.10
N TYR A 106 -2.92 5.07 -15.46
CA TYR A 106 -1.83 4.41 -16.16
C TYR A 106 -0.68 4.16 -15.19
N GLY A 107 -0.37 2.91 -14.96
CA GLY A 107 0.74 2.47 -14.11
C GLY A 107 2.07 2.40 -14.83
N LYS A 108 3.05 1.78 -14.18
CA LYS A 108 4.37 1.51 -14.78
C LYS A 108 4.22 0.68 -16.06
N GLY A 109 4.96 1.05 -17.10
CA GLY A 109 4.86 0.41 -18.41
C GLY A 109 3.60 0.76 -19.19
N ARG A 110 2.92 1.88 -18.86
CA ARG A 110 1.68 2.34 -19.52
C ARG A 110 0.52 1.34 -19.43
N LYS A 111 0.57 0.41 -18.47
CA LYS A 111 -0.55 -0.51 -18.24
C LYS A 111 -1.70 0.27 -17.63
N GLU A 112 -2.85 0.23 -18.31
CA GLU A 112 -4.08 0.83 -17.82
C GLU A 112 -4.71 -0.05 -16.76
N ARG A 113 -5.28 0.58 -15.73
CA ARG A 113 -6.14 -0.06 -14.76
C ARG A 113 -7.28 0.84 -14.35
N CYS A 114 -8.41 0.21 -14.05
CA CYS A 114 -9.59 0.86 -13.50
C CYS A 114 -9.74 0.45 -12.03
N THR A 115 -9.96 1.44 -11.16
CA THR A 115 -10.24 1.20 -9.74
C THR A 115 -11.63 1.73 -9.42
N PRO A 116 -12.56 0.91 -8.92
CA PRO A 116 -13.93 1.34 -8.63
C PRO A 116 -13.95 2.38 -7.51
N LEU A 117 -14.95 3.26 -7.57
CA LEU A 117 -15.17 4.34 -6.62
C LEU A 117 -16.35 4.01 -5.70
N THR A 118 -16.22 4.34 -4.41
CA THR A 118 -17.35 4.28 -3.46
C THR A 118 -18.33 5.43 -3.71
N ALA A 119 -19.55 5.31 -3.21
CA ALA A 119 -20.55 6.37 -3.31
C ALA A 119 -20.05 7.71 -2.72
N LEU A 120 -19.31 7.65 -1.60
CA LEU A 120 -18.70 8.84 -0.99
C LEU A 120 -17.67 9.49 -1.92
N SER A 121 -16.82 8.69 -2.56
CA SER A 121 -15.81 9.22 -3.49
C SER A 121 -16.44 9.77 -4.75
N VAL A 122 -17.51 9.15 -5.25
CA VAL A 122 -18.28 9.68 -6.38
C VAL A 122 -18.83 11.05 -6.04
N ALA A 123 -19.56 11.19 -4.93
CA ALA A 123 -20.15 12.47 -4.52
C ALA A 123 -19.07 13.56 -4.31
N THR A 124 -17.94 13.19 -3.69
CA THR A 124 -16.83 14.14 -3.46
C THR A 124 -16.19 14.57 -4.78
N LEU A 125 -15.97 13.63 -5.72
CA LEU A 125 -15.37 13.94 -7.01
C LEU A 125 -16.33 14.70 -7.92
N GLU A 126 -17.64 14.43 -7.86
CA GLU A 126 -18.66 15.23 -8.55
C GLU A 126 -18.65 16.67 -8.06
N ALA A 127 -18.67 16.89 -6.74
CA ALA A 127 -18.59 18.22 -6.15
C ALA A 127 -17.29 18.93 -6.60
N TRP A 128 -16.15 18.24 -6.56
CA TRP A 128 -14.87 18.78 -7.01
C TRP A 128 -14.84 19.09 -8.51
N LEU A 129 -15.40 18.23 -9.34
CA LEU A 129 -15.45 18.43 -10.80
C LEU A 129 -16.38 19.59 -11.20
N ASN A 130 -17.37 19.92 -10.36
CA ASN A 130 -18.25 21.07 -10.55
C ASN A 130 -17.61 22.39 -10.09
N GLU A 131 -16.52 22.34 -9.32
CA GLU A 131 -15.75 23.53 -8.99
C GLU A 131 -15.15 24.19 -10.25
N PRO A 132 -15.12 25.53 -10.30
CA PRO A 132 -14.54 26.24 -11.44
C PRO A 132 -13.11 25.79 -11.73
N SER A 133 -12.89 25.32 -12.96
CA SER A 133 -11.55 24.93 -13.38
C SER A 133 -10.65 26.17 -13.45
N ARG A 134 -9.54 26.14 -12.71
CA ARG A 134 -8.56 27.21 -12.78
C ARG A 134 -7.84 27.17 -14.13
N ARG A 135 -7.93 28.28 -14.88
CA ARG A 135 -7.23 28.49 -16.16
C ARG A 135 -7.44 27.36 -17.17
N GLY A 136 -8.62 26.72 -17.17
CA GLY A 136 -8.90 25.62 -18.09
C GLY A 136 -8.06 24.36 -17.84
N ALA A 137 -7.62 24.15 -16.60
CA ALA A 137 -6.74 23.02 -16.24
C ALA A 137 -7.36 21.68 -16.63
N ARG A 138 -6.61 20.89 -17.40
CA ARG A 138 -6.95 19.51 -17.75
C ARG A 138 -6.68 18.56 -16.58
N ALA A 139 -5.67 18.86 -15.77
CA ALA A 139 -5.32 18.06 -14.60
C ALA A 139 -6.49 17.95 -13.62
N LEU A 140 -6.73 16.75 -13.07
CA LEU A 140 -7.75 16.54 -12.05
C LEU A 140 -7.48 17.37 -10.80
N PHE A 141 -6.21 17.39 -10.34
CA PHE A 141 -5.76 18.13 -9.17
C PHE A 141 -4.71 19.17 -9.57
N PRO A 142 -5.14 20.35 -10.09
CA PRO A 142 -4.19 21.36 -10.53
C PRO A 142 -3.59 22.13 -9.35
N ASN A 143 -2.41 22.68 -9.57
CA ASN A 143 -1.81 23.66 -8.68
C ASN A 143 -2.50 25.05 -8.85
N MET A 144 -2.05 26.05 -8.10
CA MET A 144 -2.60 27.42 -8.15
C MET A 144 -2.49 28.09 -9.52
N HIS A 145 -1.57 27.62 -10.37
CA HIS A 145 -1.30 28.17 -11.71
C HIS A 145 -1.99 27.36 -12.82
N GLY A 146 -2.78 26.33 -12.49
CA GLY A 146 -3.48 25.46 -13.45
C GLY A 146 -2.64 24.28 -13.96
N GLY A 147 -1.35 24.19 -13.61
CA GLY A 147 -0.50 23.05 -13.93
C GLY A 147 -0.72 21.86 -12.98
N ARG A 148 -0.10 20.72 -13.28
CA ARG A 148 -0.13 19.52 -12.40
C ARG A 148 0.58 19.79 -11.08
N LEU A 149 0.09 19.16 -10.01
CA LEU A 149 0.86 19.08 -8.76
C LEU A 149 2.10 18.20 -8.95
N SER A 150 3.22 18.61 -8.34
CA SER A 150 4.40 17.74 -8.22
C SER A 150 4.25 16.75 -7.05
N ALA A 151 5.11 15.74 -7.01
CA ALA A 151 5.18 14.82 -5.86
C ALA A 151 5.48 15.57 -4.55
N ASP A 152 6.39 16.55 -4.60
CA ASP A 152 6.73 17.41 -3.47
C ASP A 152 5.54 18.31 -3.07
N GLY A 153 4.77 18.80 -4.05
CA GLY A 153 3.54 19.53 -3.80
C GLY A 153 2.49 18.70 -3.07
N VAL A 154 2.35 17.42 -3.44
CA VAL A 154 1.48 16.48 -2.71
C VAL A 154 2.00 16.22 -1.31
N GLN A 155 3.31 16.02 -1.11
CA GLN A 155 3.87 15.85 0.23
C GLN A 155 3.65 17.10 1.09
N TYR A 156 3.87 18.30 0.53
CA TYR A 156 3.65 19.56 1.24
C TYR A 156 2.19 19.72 1.73
N LEU A 157 1.20 19.45 0.85
CA LEU A 157 -0.20 19.52 1.26
C LEU A 157 -0.53 18.49 2.34
N MET A 158 0.03 17.29 2.26
CA MET A 158 -0.16 16.26 3.28
C MET A 158 0.41 16.70 4.63
N ASP A 159 1.63 17.26 4.65
CA ASP A 159 2.28 17.76 5.87
C ASP A 159 1.48 18.92 6.48
N LYS A 160 0.91 19.79 5.63
CA LYS A 160 0.02 20.88 6.06
C LYS A 160 -1.22 20.32 6.77
N HIS A 161 -1.93 19.38 6.14
CA HIS A 161 -3.17 18.83 6.70
C HIS A 161 -2.90 17.90 7.88
N LEU A 162 -1.75 17.21 7.91
CA LEU A 162 -1.32 16.40 9.03
C LEU A 162 -1.23 17.20 10.33
N LYS A 163 -0.71 18.43 10.27
CA LYS A 163 -0.62 19.33 11.45
C LYS A 163 -1.99 19.58 12.06
N ALA A 164 -3.01 19.81 11.25
CA ALA A 164 -4.37 20.00 11.73
C ALA A 164 -4.99 18.68 12.23
N ALA A 165 -4.78 17.58 11.51
CA ALA A 165 -5.26 16.25 11.88
C ALA A 165 -4.67 15.76 13.21
N CYS A 166 -3.42 16.09 13.54
CA CYS A 166 -2.78 15.76 14.82
C CYS A 166 -3.50 16.37 16.04
N GLN A 167 -4.22 17.47 15.86
CA GLN A 167 -5.03 18.07 16.95
C GLN A 167 -6.24 17.20 17.27
N GLN A 168 -6.82 16.54 16.28
CA GLN A 168 -7.98 15.67 16.44
C GLN A 168 -7.59 14.23 16.77
N CYS A 169 -6.44 13.76 16.25
CA CYS A 169 -5.94 12.41 16.43
C CYS A 169 -4.44 12.42 16.82
N PRO A 170 -4.13 12.46 18.14
CA PRO A 170 -2.75 12.58 18.63
C PRO A 170 -1.82 11.44 18.22
N SER A 171 -2.34 10.26 17.88
CA SER A 171 -1.52 9.13 17.40
C SER A 171 -0.75 9.45 16.12
N LEU A 172 -1.26 10.39 15.30
CA LEU A 172 -0.61 10.87 14.08
C LEU A 172 0.72 11.59 14.31
N VAL A 173 0.92 12.20 15.51
CA VAL A 173 2.16 12.95 15.84
C VAL A 173 3.41 12.08 15.68
N ARG A 174 3.30 10.77 15.96
CA ARG A 174 4.41 9.82 15.87
C ARG A 174 4.55 9.16 14.49
N LYS A 175 3.69 9.51 13.54
CA LYS A 175 3.67 8.88 12.22
C LYS A 175 4.17 9.83 11.13
N ARG A 176 5.04 9.32 10.29
CA ARG A 176 5.40 10.01 9.05
C ARG A 176 4.38 9.65 7.98
N VAL A 177 3.52 10.59 7.61
CA VAL A 177 2.50 10.38 6.57
C VAL A 177 3.06 10.80 5.21
N SER A 178 2.91 9.93 4.22
CA SER A 178 3.38 10.15 2.85
C SER A 178 2.40 9.49 1.87
N PRO A 179 2.45 9.81 0.56
CA PRO A 179 1.61 9.13 -0.43
C PRO A 179 1.75 7.61 -0.41
N HIS A 180 2.94 7.08 -0.10
CA HIS A 180 3.15 5.64 0.08
C HIS A 180 2.42 5.09 1.31
N VAL A 181 2.37 5.85 2.39
CA VAL A 181 1.63 5.46 3.60
C VAL A 181 0.12 5.41 3.32
N LEU A 182 -0.44 6.37 2.55
CA LEU A 182 -1.85 6.30 2.12
C LEU A 182 -2.13 5.04 1.31
N ARG A 183 -1.24 4.72 0.38
CA ARG A 183 -1.37 3.48 -0.42
C ARG A 183 -1.26 2.22 0.44
N HIS A 184 -0.38 2.20 1.43
CA HIS A 184 -0.28 1.10 2.40
C HIS A 184 -1.55 0.99 3.23
N SER A 185 -2.13 2.12 3.62
CA SER A 185 -3.40 2.15 4.37
C SER A 185 -4.55 1.58 3.54
N ALA A 186 -4.65 1.95 2.25
CA ALA A 186 -5.63 1.37 1.33
C ALA A 186 -5.48 -0.17 1.23
N ALA A 187 -4.24 -0.66 1.11
CA ALA A 187 -3.97 -2.10 1.08
C ALA A 187 -4.40 -2.79 2.37
N MET A 188 -4.12 -2.16 3.52
CA MET A 188 -4.45 -2.71 4.83
C MET A 188 -5.96 -2.70 5.10
N GLU A 189 -6.69 -1.67 4.67
CA GLU A 189 -8.16 -1.64 4.77
C GLU A 189 -8.79 -2.78 3.95
N LEU A 190 -8.35 -2.98 2.70
CA LEU A 190 -8.81 -4.09 1.87
C LEU A 190 -8.51 -5.46 2.51
N LEU A 191 -7.29 -5.61 3.05
CA LEU A 191 -6.86 -6.85 3.68
C LEU A 191 -7.67 -7.13 4.96
N GLN A 192 -7.95 -6.12 5.78
CA GLN A 192 -8.78 -6.22 6.98
C GLN A 192 -10.25 -6.53 6.64
N ALA A 193 -10.73 -6.05 5.50
CA ALA A 193 -12.04 -6.41 4.97
C ALA A 193 -12.10 -7.86 4.40
N GLY A 194 -10.99 -8.61 4.44
CA GLY A 194 -10.93 -9.99 3.99
C GLY A 194 -10.76 -10.16 2.47
N VAL A 195 -10.37 -9.11 1.76
CA VAL A 195 -10.11 -9.17 0.32
C VAL A 195 -8.84 -9.97 0.04
N ASP A 196 -8.91 -10.86 -0.94
CA ASP A 196 -7.76 -11.70 -1.33
C ASP A 196 -6.57 -10.87 -1.82
N CYS A 197 -5.35 -11.32 -1.50
CA CYS A 197 -4.12 -10.62 -1.87
C CYS A 197 -3.92 -10.45 -3.37
N SER A 198 -4.43 -11.36 -4.18
CA SER A 198 -4.38 -11.26 -5.65
C SER A 198 -5.26 -10.12 -6.15
N VAL A 199 -6.45 -9.95 -5.57
CA VAL A 199 -7.36 -8.84 -5.86
C VAL A 199 -6.76 -7.51 -5.40
N ILE A 200 -6.14 -7.47 -4.20
CA ILE A 200 -5.41 -6.29 -3.71
C ILE A 200 -4.25 -5.93 -4.65
N ALA A 201 -3.51 -6.92 -5.15
CA ALA A 201 -2.43 -6.70 -6.12
C ALA A 201 -2.96 -6.08 -7.42
N LEU A 202 -4.07 -6.57 -7.95
CA LEU A 202 -4.76 -6.00 -9.12
C LEU A 202 -5.25 -4.57 -8.83
N TRP A 203 -5.90 -4.36 -7.68
CA TRP A 203 -6.40 -3.05 -7.25
C TRP A 203 -5.30 -2.00 -7.22
N LEU A 204 -4.18 -2.35 -6.61
CA LEU A 204 -3.03 -1.45 -6.47
C LEU A 204 -2.16 -1.39 -7.74
N GLY A 205 -2.28 -2.30 -8.68
CA GLY A 205 -1.41 -2.43 -9.85
C GLY A 205 0.02 -2.82 -9.42
N HIS A 206 0.14 -3.87 -8.60
CA HIS A 206 1.41 -4.51 -8.32
C HIS A 206 1.78 -5.44 -9.47
N GLU A 207 3.06 -5.43 -9.88
CA GLU A 207 3.56 -6.35 -10.91
C GLU A 207 3.64 -7.80 -10.40
N SER A 208 3.73 -7.98 -9.08
CA SER A 208 3.84 -9.25 -8.39
C SER A 208 2.98 -9.25 -7.12
N VAL A 209 2.30 -10.38 -6.86
CA VAL A 209 1.54 -10.62 -5.62
C VAL A 209 2.45 -10.62 -4.39
N GLU A 210 3.73 -10.96 -4.54
CA GLU A 210 4.74 -10.95 -3.47
C GLU A 210 4.87 -9.56 -2.83
N THR A 211 4.70 -8.48 -3.61
CA THR A 211 4.66 -7.12 -3.07
C THR A 211 3.49 -6.92 -2.11
N THR A 212 2.36 -7.58 -2.37
CA THR A 212 1.16 -7.52 -1.52
C THR A 212 1.30 -8.40 -0.30
N GLN A 213 2.00 -9.54 -0.38
CA GLN A 213 2.26 -10.42 0.76
C GLN A 213 3.01 -9.74 1.91
N THR A 214 3.73 -8.64 1.63
CA THR A 214 4.38 -7.84 2.67
C THR A 214 3.37 -7.33 3.71
N TYR A 215 2.12 -7.10 3.33
CA TYR A 215 1.06 -6.67 4.24
C TYR A 215 0.56 -7.79 5.16
N LEU A 216 0.59 -9.06 4.72
CA LEU A 216 0.20 -10.21 5.54
C LEU A 216 1.09 -10.39 6.77
N HIS A 217 2.36 -10.01 6.67
CA HIS A 217 3.30 -10.11 7.79
C HIS A 217 3.09 -9.01 8.83
N ALA A 218 2.39 -7.94 8.49
CA ALA A 218 2.27 -6.75 9.33
C ALA A 218 1.12 -6.82 10.36
N HIS A 219 0.19 -7.78 10.24
CA HIS A 219 -1.05 -7.71 11.03
C HIS A 219 -1.37 -9.00 11.79
N LEU A 220 -1.14 -8.98 13.12
CA LEU A 220 -1.45 -10.12 14.02
C LEU A 220 -2.97 -10.39 14.06
N ALA A 221 -3.80 -9.34 14.08
CA ALA A 221 -5.26 -9.46 14.14
C ALA A 221 -5.87 -10.23 12.96
N LEU A 222 -5.24 -10.18 11.77
CA LEU A 222 -5.68 -11.02 10.63
C LEU A 222 -5.41 -12.50 10.87
N LYS A 223 -4.31 -12.83 11.52
CA LYS A 223 -3.97 -14.21 11.89
C LYS A 223 -4.92 -14.72 12.98
N GLU A 224 -5.25 -13.88 13.95
CA GLU A 224 -6.23 -14.16 15.01
C GLU A 224 -7.63 -14.33 14.42
N ALA A 225 -8.07 -13.46 13.51
CA ALA A 225 -9.34 -13.61 12.80
C ALA A 225 -9.41 -14.88 11.92
N ALA A 226 -8.28 -15.28 11.33
CA ALA A 226 -8.18 -16.54 10.59
C ALA A 226 -8.27 -17.75 11.54
N LEU A 227 -7.63 -17.69 12.70
CA LEU A 227 -7.73 -18.73 13.74
C LEU A 227 -9.17 -18.86 14.27
N ALA A 228 -9.87 -17.74 14.46
CA ALA A 228 -11.25 -17.74 14.92
C ALA A 228 -12.24 -18.39 13.92
N LYS A 229 -11.88 -18.46 12.62
CA LYS A 229 -12.67 -19.17 11.60
C LYS A 229 -12.40 -20.67 11.55
N LEU A 230 -11.32 -21.13 12.15
CA LEU A 230 -11.04 -22.57 12.26
C LEU A 230 -11.93 -23.13 13.36
N LYS A 231 -12.61 -24.26 13.06
CA LYS A 231 -13.26 -25.01 14.13
C LYS A 231 -12.16 -25.40 15.11
N PRO A 232 -12.38 -25.21 16.43
CA PRO A 232 -11.48 -25.77 17.43
C PRO A 232 -11.29 -27.25 17.09
N TYR A 233 -10.06 -27.74 17.11
CA TYR A 233 -9.86 -29.14 17.17
C TYR A 233 -10.49 -29.56 18.52
N ASP A 234 -11.68 -30.16 18.51
CA ASP A 234 -12.22 -30.92 19.61
C ASP A 234 -11.27 -32.12 19.84
N GLY A 235 -10.09 -31.78 20.29
CA GLY A 235 -9.28 -32.75 20.99
C GLY A 235 -10.03 -33.01 22.28
N GLU A 236 -10.80 -34.09 22.32
CA GLU A 236 -10.90 -34.81 23.59
C GLU A 236 -9.49 -34.74 24.17
N SER A 237 -9.34 -34.08 25.32
CA SER A 237 -8.13 -34.17 26.09
C SER A 237 -8.00 -35.69 26.38
N ARG A 238 -7.32 -36.38 25.47
CA ARG A 238 -6.85 -37.73 25.79
C ARG A 238 -6.02 -37.53 27.03
N GLY A 239 -6.65 -37.83 28.15
CA GLY A 239 -6.01 -37.75 29.44
C GLY A 239 -4.65 -38.39 29.28
N ARG A 240 -3.62 -37.72 29.79
CA ARG A 240 -2.26 -38.21 29.76
C ARG A 240 -2.33 -39.68 30.08
N PHE A 241 -1.93 -40.58 29.15
CA PHE A 241 -1.96 -42.00 29.35
C PHE A 241 -1.32 -42.26 30.71
N GLN A 242 -2.11 -42.70 31.67
CA GLN A 242 -1.62 -43.18 32.96
C GLN A 242 -1.56 -44.69 32.80
N PRO A 243 -0.34 -45.29 32.75
CA PRO A 243 -0.20 -46.73 32.72
C PRO A 243 -0.88 -47.29 33.94
N ASP A 244 -1.63 -48.36 33.76
CA ASP A 244 -2.22 -49.07 34.87
C ASP A 244 -1.12 -49.71 35.75
N ASP A 245 -1.46 -50.00 37.01
CA ASP A 245 -0.51 -50.54 37.96
C ASP A 245 0.12 -51.86 37.49
N LYS A 246 -0.57 -52.66 36.63
CA LYS A 246 -0.03 -53.86 36.02
C LYS A 246 1.08 -53.61 35.01
N LEU A 247 0.93 -52.57 34.21
CA LEU A 247 1.97 -52.20 33.25
C LEU A 247 3.20 -51.63 33.98
N LEU A 248 2.98 -50.83 35.03
CA LEU A 248 4.06 -50.31 35.86
C LEU A 248 4.79 -51.41 36.60
N ALA A 249 4.06 -52.42 37.15
CA ALA A 249 4.66 -53.60 37.80
C ALA A 249 5.47 -54.47 36.81
N PHE A 250 4.99 -54.61 35.58
CA PHE A 250 5.71 -55.35 34.54
C PHE A 250 7.00 -54.64 34.14
N LEU A 251 6.96 -53.30 33.95
CA LEU A 251 8.13 -52.49 33.58
C LEU A 251 9.19 -52.41 34.69
N ASN A 252 8.78 -52.52 35.96
CA ASN A 252 9.71 -52.55 37.10
C ASN A 252 10.29 -53.98 37.38
N ALA A 253 9.76 -55.01 36.71
CA ALA A 253 10.25 -56.38 36.81
C ALA A 253 11.20 -56.78 35.66
N LEU A 254 11.43 -55.90 34.71
CA LEU A 254 12.42 -55.99 33.61
C LEU A 254 13.76 -55.40 34.03
#